data_a7ce6aa82c39b6e731532875b3ed6227
#
_entry.id   a7ce6aa82c39b6e731532875b3ed6227
#
_cell.length_a   1.000
_cell.length_b   1.000
_cell.length_c   1.000
_cell.angle_alpha   90.00
_cell.angle_beta   90.00
_cell.angle_gamma   90.00
#
_symmetry.space_group_name_H-M   'P 1'
#
loop_
_entity.id
_entity.type
_entity.pdbx_description
1 polymer ?
#
loop_
_entity_poly.entity_id
_entity_poly.type
_entity_poly.pdbx_seq_one_letter_code
_entity_poly.pdbx_strand_id
1 'polypeptide(L)'
;GPMDFQVREPVSPLIGGLQHTHIAVEFQIAQEYTGQQRHVCYLMPWFRQILDFDMHTRPNGDAHVRALIQGAGNGMVAVTNTGNDENWTGHDLAAANLYGFGRLSYDTTLDPAVIAGEWLRLTFGNNEPVEKTLHRILMQSWPTYEKYNAPLGVGWMVNPNYHYGPNVDGYEYSRWGCYHRASFDGIGIDRSPTGSDYCHQYAPELAEMYANVETCPEELLLFFHHMPYNYVLKSGKTILQHIYDTHFEGAEDAARFYDEVVTLKPYLDPAVYARLEARFAHQKEHACEWRDVINTYFYRKKGIGDAHGRKIYE
;
A
#
# COMPACT_ATOMS: atom_id res chain seq x y z
N GLY A 1 18.12 -8.73 -2.69
CA GLY A 1 17.85 -7.31 -2.51
C GLY A 1 16.77 -7.10 -1.47
N PRO A 2 16.63 -5.93 -0.90
CA PRO A 2 15.58 -5.64 0.05
C PRO A 2 14.22 -5.89 -0.61
N MET A 3 13.31 -6.47 0.15
CA MET A 3 11.92 -6.58 -0.28
C MET A 3 11.22 -5.31 0.15
N ASP A 4 10.76 -4.58 -0.83
CA ASP A 4 10.10 -3.31 -0.61
C ASP A 4 8.59 -3.52 -0.56
N PHE A 5 8.04 -3.58 0.64
CA PHE A 5 6.61 -3.76 0.86
C PHE A 5 5.85 -2.42 0.89
N GLN A 6 6.04 -1.57 -0.10
CA GLN A 6 5.40 -0.26 -0.16
C GLN A 6 4.01 -0.26 -0.78
N VAL A 7 3.75 -1.19 -1.68
CA VAL A 7 2.46 -1.36 -2.37
C VAL A 7 1.96 -2.77 -2.13
N ARG A 8 0.70 -3.03 -2.47
CA ARG A 8 0.17 -4.39 -2.40
C ARG A 8 0.83 -5.25 -3.50
N GLU A 9 1.81 -5.99 -3.07
CA GLU A 9 2.51 -7.00 -3.86
C GLU A 9 2.44 -8.34 -3.15
N PRO A 10 2.57 -9.46 -3.87
CA PRO A 10 2.68 -10.76 -3.22
C PRO A 10 3.98 -10.82 -2.43
N VAL A 11 3.96 -11.55 -1.31
CA VAL A 11 5.19 -11.84 -0.58
C VAL A 11 6.17 -12.55 -1.52
N SER A 12 7.38 -12.03 -1.64
CA SER A 12 8.37 -12.56 -2.58
C SER A 12 8.68 -14.06 -2.31
N PRO A 13 8.80 -14.89 -3.35
CA PRO A 13 9.17 -16.31 -3.18
C PRO A 13 10.53 -16.47 -2.51
N LEU A 14 11.41 -15.47 -2.55
CA LEU A 14 12.71 -15.49 -1.85
C LEU A 14 12.57 -15.64 -0.34
N ILE A 15 11.46 -15.19 0.26
CA ILE A 15 11.20 -15.36 1.70
C ILE A 15 11.10 -16.83 2.08
N GLY A 16 10.55 -17.67 1.22
CA GLY A 16 10.52 -19.11 1.46
C GLY A 16 11.91 -19.72 1.64
N GLY A 17 12.94 -19.11 1.07
CA GLY A 17 14.34 -19.52 1.20
C GLY A 17 15.05 -19.07 2.49
N LEU A 18 14.43 -18.24 3.32
CA LEU A 18 15.04 -17.70 4.55
C LEU A 18 15.49 -18.79 5.53
N GLN A 19 14.81 -19.93 5.53
CA GLN A 19 15.20 -21.09 6.34
C GLN A 19 16.60 -21.65 6.04
N HIS A 20 17.18 -21.29 4.89
CA HIS A 20 18.49 -21.73 4.42
C HIS A 20 19.54 -20.61 4.42
N THR A 21 19.19 -19.44 4.91
CA THR A 21 20.05 -18.25 4.87
C THR A 21 20.05 -17.53 6.22
N HIS A 22 20.98 -16.58 6.37
CA HIS A 22 21.04 -15.67 7.54
C HIS A 22 20.87 -14.23 7.06
N ILE A 23 19.72 -13.95 6.40
CA ILE A 23 19.42 -12.65 5.81
C ILE A 23 18.26 -12.02 6.58
N ALA A 24 18.41 -10.75 6.98
CA ALA A 24 17.31 -9.99 7.53
C ALA A 24 16.32 -9.57 6.43
N VAL A 25 15.04 -9.52 6.80
CA VAL A 25 13.99 -8.95 5.94
C VAL A 25 13.93 -7.45 6.19
N GLU A 26 14.06 -6.68 5.13
CA GLU A 26 13.99 -5.23 5.19
C GLU A 26 12.56 -4.74 4.93
N PHE A 27 12.08 -3.87 5.81
CA PHE A 27 10.80 -3.20 5.70
C PHE A 27 11.03 -1.70 5.53
N GLN A 28 10.42 -1.12 4.52
CA GLN A 28 10.40 0.33 4.39
C GLN A 28 9.27 0.91 5.23
N ILE A 29 9.61 1.72 6.25
CA ILE A 29 8.65 2.25 7.22
C ILE A 29 8.14 3.66 6.90
N ALA A 30 8.38 4.12 5.68
CA ALA A 30 7.80 5.34 5.12
C ALA A 30 7.25 5.05 3.74
N GLN A 31 6.02 5.52 3.45
CA GLN A 31 5.39 5.30 2.14
C GLN A 31 6.01 6.26 1.11
N GLU A 32 6.82 5.72 0.21
CA GLU A 32 7.60 6.48 -0.77
C GLU A 32 6.71 7.20 -1.78
N TYR A 33 5.72 6.50 -2.34
CA TYR A 33 4.85 7.04 -3.41
C TYR A 33 3.95 8.17 -2.96
N THR A 34 3.84 8.41 -1.68
CA THR A 34 3.16 9.56 -1.08
C THR A 34 4.14 10.58 -0.50
N GLY A 35 5.36 10.64 -1.05
CA GLY A 35 6.37 11.63 -0.68
C GLY A 35 6.99 11.37 0.70
N GLN A 36 7.33 10.14 1.01
CA GLN A 36 7.92 9.75 2.29
C GLN A 36 7.04 10.18 3.48
N GLN A 37 5.77 9.78 3.43
CA GLN A 37 4.77 10.11 4.46
C GLN A 37 4.27 11.56 4.44
N ARG A 38 4.28 12.25 3.31
CA ARG A 38 3.53 13.52 3.19
C ARG A 38 2.03 13.30 3.31
N HIS A 39 1.55 12.12 2.87
CA HIS A 39 0.23 11.61 3.26
C HIS A 39 0.38 10.70 4.46
N VAL A 40 -0.65 10.62 5.30
CA VAL A 40 -0.66 9.61 6.36
C VAL A 40 -0.75 8.22 5.76
N CYS A 41 0.12 7.32 6.19
CA CYS A 41 0.06 5.91 5.83
C CYS A 41 0.66 5.07 6.97
N TYR A 42 -0.20 4.44 7.76
CA TYR A 42 0.18 3.54 8.83
C TYR A 42 0.36 2.13 8.28
N LEU A 43 1.60 1.66 8.22
CA LEU A 43 1.99 0.44 7.51
C LEU A 43 1.86 -0.84 8.34
N MET A 44 1.67 -0.74 9.66
CA MET A 44 1.67 -1.92 10.53
C MET A 44 0.59 -2.94 10.20
N PRO A 45 -0.65 -2.56 9.79
CA PRO A 45 -1.63 -3.54 9.32
C PRO A 45 -1.14 -4.35 8.11
N TRP A 46 -0.45 -3.70 7.17
CA TRP A 46 0.15 -4.35 6.01
C TRP A 46 1.32 -5.26 6.42
N PHE A 47 2.22 -4.80 7.24
CA PHE A 47 3.34 -5.60 7.74
C PHE A 47 2.86 -6.83 8.51
N ARG A 48 1.78 -6.70 9.27
CA ARG A 48 1.19 -7.83 9.96
C ARG A 48 0.63 -8.88 8.98
N GLN A 49 -0.01 -8.47 7.89
CA GLN A 49 -0.46 -9.39 6.83
C GLN A 49 0.71 -10.14 6.21
N ILE A 50 1.84 -9.44 5.95
CA ILE A 50 3.06 -10.07 5.43
C ILE A 50 3.61 -11.09 6.43
N LEU A 51 3.71 -10.74 7.71
CA LEU A 51 4.23 -11.63 8.75
C LEU A 51 3.35 -12.88 8.96
N ASP A 52 2.05 -12.75 8.74
CA ASP A 52 1.08 -13.83 8.83
C ASP A 52 0.92 -14.64 7.54
N PHE A 53 1.59 -14.26 6.46
CA PHE A 53 1.48 -14.94 5.18
C PHE A 53 2.20 -16.30 5.25
N ASP A 54 1.50 -17.38 4.86
CA ASP A 54 2.08 -18.72 4.78
C ASP A 54 2.76 -18.93 3.42
N MET A 55 4.07 -19.22 3.44
CA MET A 55 4.86 -19.47 2.24
C MET A 55 4.72 -20.90 1.70
N HIS A 56 4.03 -21.79 2.43
CA HIS A 56 3.85 -23.21 2.07
C HIS A 56 5.17 -23.98 1.80
N THR A 57 6.29 -23.51 2.34
CA THR A 57 7.62 -24.09 2.08
C THR A 57 7.99 -25.21 3.05
N ARG A 58 7.13 -25.53 4.01
CA ARG A 58 7.32 -26.58 5.02
C ARG A 58 6.07 -27.45 5.11
N PRO A 59 6.05 -28.65 4.49
CA PRO A 59 4.85 -29.50 4.46
C PRO A 59 4.29 -29.87 5.84
N ASN A 60 5.16 -29.94 6.86
CA ASN A 60 4.78 -30.34 8.23
C ASN A 60 5.26 -29.36 9.29
N GLY A 61 5.41 -28.07 8.94
CA GLY A 61 5.91 -27.06 9.85
C GLY A 61 5.28 -25.68 9.58
N ASP A 62 5.50 -24.77 10.51
CA ASP A 62 5.06 -23.38 10.35
C ASP A 62 5.91 -22.69 9.29
N ALA A 63 5.30 -22.30 8.16
CA ALA A 63 5.94 -21.59 7.06
C ALA A 63 5.45 -20.14 6.92
N HIS A 64 4.76 -19.61 7.94
CA HIS A 64 4.47 -18.17 7.98
C HIS A 64 5.76 -17.36 8.02
N VAL A 65 5.75 -16.20 7.37
CA VAL A 65 6.93 -15.32 7.26
C VAL A 65 7.56 -15.06 8.62
N ARG A 66 6.76 -14.77 9.66
CA ARG A 66 7.27 -14.57 11.04
C ARG A 66 8.05 -15.78 11.57
N ALA A 67 7.57 -17.00 11.30
CA ALA A 67 8.24 -18.22 11.76
C ALA A 67 9.53 -18.50 10.98
N LEU A 68 9.55 -18.19 9.68
CA LEU A 68 10.75 -18.31 8.86
C LEU A 68 11.84 -17.32 9.31
N ILE A 69 11.46 -16.09 9.65
CA ILE A 69 12.39 -15.07 10.16
C ILE A 69 12.98 -15.53 11.50
N GLN A 70 12.15 -15.97 12.45
CA GLN A 70 12.58 -16.37 13.78
C GLN A 70 13.37 -17.68 13.77
N GLY A 71 12.91 -18.67 13.01
CA GLY A 71 13.47 -20.03 13.01
C GLY A 71 14.86 -20.14 12.40
N ALA A 72 15.28 -19.20 11.57
CA ALA A 72 16.61 -19.19 10.96
C ALA A 72 17.63 -18.30 11.69
N GLY A 73 17.24 -17.68 12.81
CA GLY A 73 18.04 -16.65 13.47
C GLY A 73 18.20 -15.40 12.64
N ASN A 74 17.31 -15.21 11.66
CA ASN A 74 17.20 -14.02 10.87
C ASN A 74 16.56 -12.89 11.68
N GLY A 75 16.50 -11.70 11.12
CA GLY A 75 15.92 -10.53 11.78
C GLY A 75 15.07 -9.72 10.83
N MET A 76 14.47 -8.70 11.38
CA MET A 76 13.80 -7.64 10.64
C MET A 76 14.61 -6.36 10.77
N VAL A 77 14.76 -5.62 9.68
CA VAL A 77 15.37 -4.29 9.69
C VAL A 77 14.39 -3.30 9.07
N ALA A 78 14.45 -2.06 9.54
CA ALA A 78 13.66 -0.99 8.99
C ALA A 78 14.56 0.01 8.27
N VAL A 79 14.11 0.45 7.10
CA VAL A 79 14.71 1.57 6.40
C VAL A 79 13.67 2.64 6.14
N THR A 80 14.14 3.88 6.05
CA THR A 80 13.34 5.03 5.68
C THR A 80 14.23 6.16 5.22
N ASN A 81 13.73 6.98 4.32
CA ASN A 81 14.32 8.27 4.04
C ASN A 81 13.85 9.27 5.09
N THR A 82 14.79 9.89 5.78
CA THR A 82 14.49 10.96 6.72
C THR A 82 14.81 12.30 6.08
N GLY A 83 13.91 13.26 6.26
CA GLY A 83 14.19 14.65 5.92
C GLY A 83 14.96 15.37 7.02
N ASN A 84 14.95 16.67 6.96
CA ASN A 84 15.52 17.58 7.97
C ASN A 84 14.44 18.22 8.86
N ASP A 85 13.24 17.67 8.85
CA ASP A 85 12.14 18.08 9.71
C ASP A 85 12.31 17.52 11.13
N GLU A 86 11.80 18.24 12.14
CA GLU A 86 11.85 17.80 13.54
C GLU A 86 11.13 16.49 13.78
N ASN A 87 10.07 16.21 13.04
CA ASN A 87 9.31 14.95 13.08
C ASN A 87 9.64 14.02 11.90
N TRP A 88 10.91 13.94 11.61
CA TRP A 88 11.63 13.00 10.78
C TRP A 88 11.19 12.82 9.31
N THR A 89 9.96 12.62 9.00
CA THR A 89 9.41 12.54 7.64
C THR A 89 8.54 13.75 7.29
N GLY A 90 8.47 14.75 8.17
CA GLY A 90 7.64 15.94 7.97
C GLY A 90 6.14 15.73 8.21
N HIS A 91 5.75 14.59 8.82
CA HIS A 91 4.38 14.31 9.25
C HIS A 91 4.36 13.81 10.69
N ASP A 92 3.62 14.51 11.57
CA ASP A 92 3.57 14.14 13.00
C ASP A 92 3.13 12.70 13.25
N LEU A 93 2.30 12.12 12.37
CA LEU A 93 1.85 10.72 12.48
C LEU A 93 2.84 9.69 11.91
N ALA A 94 3.91 10.12 11.23
CA ALA A 94 4.88 9.19 10.64
C ALA A 94 5.64 8.37 11.71
N ALA A 95 5.86 8.95 12.88
CA ALA A 95 6.52 8.26 13.99
C ALA A 95 5.74 7.01 14.48
N ALA A 96 4.44 6.91 14.17
CA ALA A 96 3.66 5.70 14.45
C ALA A 96 4.24 4.46 13.73
N ASN A 97 4.81 4.63 12.55
CA ASN A 97 5.44 3.52 11.82
C ASN A 97 6.76 3.09 12.47
N LEU A 98 7.58 4.04 12.94
CA LEU A 98 8.82 3.73 13.65
C LEU A 98 8.53 2.99 14.96
N TYR A 99 7.60 3.51 15.77
CA TYR A 99 7.16 2.86 16.99
C TYR A 99 6.58 1.48 16.72
N GLY A 100 5.68 1.40 15.74
CA GLY A 100 4.99 0.17 15.37
C GLY A 100 5.95 -0.91 14.88
N PHE A 101 6.93 -0.54 14.05
CA PHE A 101 7.96 -1.49 13.62
C PHE A 101 8.77 -2.03 14.81
N GLY A 102 9.17 -1.17 15.76
CA GLY A 102 9.85 -1.61 16.97
C GLY A 102 9.02 -2.60 17.79
N ARG A 103 7.70 -2.35 17.91
CA ARG A 103 6.78 -3.28 18.60
C ARG A 103 6.64 -4.62 17.86
N LEU A 104 6.44 -4.60 16.53
CA LEU A 104 6.32 -5.81 15.70
C LEU A 104 7.62 -6.61 15.62
N SER A 105 8.80 -5.95 15.63
CA SER A 105 10.07 -6.69 15.63
C SER A 105 10.37 -7.37 16.97
N TYR A 106 9.83 -6.83 18.08
CA TYR A 106 9.90 -7.48 19.39
C TYR A 106 8.90 -8.63 19.52
N ASP A 107 7.67 -8.43 19.09
CA ASP A 107 6.60 -9.44 19.08
C ASP A 107 5.78 -9.33 17.78
N THR A 108 6.04 -10.24 16.86
CA THR A 108 5.40 -10.31 15.55
C THR A 108 3.90 -10.65 15.59
N THR A 109 3.37 -11.00 16.78
CA THR A 109 1.96 -11.37 16.96
C THR A 109 1.07 -10.22 17.43
N LEU A 110 1.64 -9.06 17.74
CA LEU A 110 0.89 -7.89 18.23
C LEU A 110 -0.12 -7.38 17.19
N ASP A 111 -1.26 -6.94 17.71
CA ASP A 111 -2.30 -6.31 16.88
C ASP A 111 -1.89 -4.87 16.52
N PRO A 112 -1.82 -4.52 15.24
CA PRO A 112 -1.54 -3.16 14.79
C PRO A 112 -2.45 -2.08 15.38
N ALA A 113 -3.71 -2.43 15.67
CA ALA A 113 -4.66 -1.49 16.29
C ALA A 113 -4.27 -1.20 17.75
N VAL A 114 -3.83 -2.21 18.50
CA VAL A 114 -3.31 -2.03 19.86
C VAL A 114 -2.05 -1.16 19.85
N ILE A 115 -1.12 -1.43 18.93
CA ILE A 115 0.12 -0.64 18.77
C ILE A 115 -0.21 0.83 18.47
N ALA A 116 -1.15 1.09 17.56
CA ALA A 116 -1.58 2.45 17.23
C ALA A 116 -2.13 3.20 18.45
N GLY A 117 -2.99 2.54 19.24
CA GLY A 117 -3.53 3.11 20.48
C GLY A 117 -2.46 3.38 21.53
N GLU A 118 -1.49 2.47 21.71
CA GLU A 118 -0.34 2.70 22.60
C GLU A 118 0.45 3.96 22.17
N TRP A 119 0.81 4.04 20.91
CA TRP A 119 1.58 5.18 20.39
C TRP A 119 0.82 6.51 20.53
N LEU A 120 -0.48 6.51 20.23
CA LEU A 120 -1.30 7.72 20.35
C LEU A 120 -1.36 8.24 21.80
N ARG A 121 -1.55 7.35 22.79
CA ARG A 121 -1.56 7.73 24.21
C ARG A 121 -0.19 8.24 24.68
N LEU A 122 0.88 7.64 24.20
CA LEU A 122 2.26 8.10 24.52
C LEU A 122 2.55 9.48 23.92
N THR A 123 2.00 9.77 22.74
CA THR A 123 2.28 10.99 21.97
C THR A 123 1.35 12.16 22.35
N PHE A 124 0.07 11.89 22.48
CA PHE A 124 -0.98 12.91 22.66
C PHE A 124 -1.65 12.86 24.05
N GLY A 125 -1.21 11.96 24.92
CA GLY A 125 -1.81 11.74 26.24
C GLY A 125 -3.16 11.00 26.16
N ASN A 126 -3.82 10.89 27.33
CA ASN A 126 -5.12 10.24 27.43
C ASN A 126 -6.25 11.23 27.01
N ASN A 127 -6.30 11.59 25.76
CA ASN A 127 -7.27 12.49 25.18
C ASN A 127 -8.20 11.69 24.26
N GLU A 128 -9.37 11.28 24.76
CA GLU A 128 -10.27 10.38 24.06
C GLU A 128 -10.69 10.88 22.66
N PRO A 129 -11.10 12.14 22.43
CA PRO A 129 -11.39 12.65 21.10
C PRO A 129 -10.23 12.52 20.12
N VAL A 130 -9.00 12.81 20.54
CA VAL A 130 -7.79 12.70 19.73
C VAL A 130 -7.48 11.23 19.43
N GLU A 131 -7.44 10.39 20.47
CA GLU A 131 -7.15 8.96 20.31
C GLU A 131 -8.16 8.30 19.36
N LYS A 132 -9.45 8.47 19.59
CA LYS A 132 -10.49 7.85 18.76
C LYS A 132 -10.40 8.26 17.30
N THR A 133 -10.21 9.55 17.02
CA THR A 133 -10.16 10.08 15.66
C THR A 133 -8.88 9.64 14.95
N LEU A 134 -7.71 9.87 15.55
CA LEU A 134 -6.43 9.54 14.93
C LEU A 134 -6.21 8.03 14.82
N HIS A 135 -6.70 7.23 15.77
CA HIS A 135 -6.63 5.77 15.67
C HIS A 135 -7.38 5.25 14.44
N ARG A 136 -8.61 5.75 14.23
CA ARG A 136 -9.40 5.37 13.07
C ARG A 136 -8.71 5.80 11.76
N ILE A 137 -8.17 7.02 11.70
CA ILE A 137 -7.43 7.51 10.54
C ILE A 137 -6.20 6.63 10.28
N LEU A 138 -5.39 6.33 11.28
CA LEU A 138 -4.23 5.45 11.13
C LEU A 138 -4.64 4.09 10.56
N MET A 139 -5.64 3.43 11.14
CA MET A 139 -6.08 2.11 10.68
C MET A 139 -6.68 2.11 9.27
N GLN A 140 -7.25 3.23 8.81
CA GLN A 140 -7.81 3.37 7.47
C GLN A 140 -6.81 3.91 6.44
N SER A 141 -5.67 4.45 6.86
CA SER A 141 -4.76 5.17 5.98
C SER A 141 -4.12 4.29 4.90
N TRP A 142 -3.70 3.07 5.24
CA TRP A 142 -3.18 2.12 4.25
C TRP A 142 -4.24 1.72 3.20
N PRO A 143 -5.45 1.25 3.56
CA PRO A 143 -6.49 0.97 2.57
C PRO A 143 -6.87 2.17 1.69
N THR A 144 -6.90 3.37 2.27
CA THR A 144 -7.16 4.59 1.51
C THR A 144 -6.06 4.88 0.50
N TYR A 145 -4.79 4.73 0.91
CA TYR A 145 -3.64 4.83 0.03
C TYR A 145 -3.73 3.86 -1.14
N GLU A 146 -4.05 2.59 -0.90
CA GLU A 146 -4.20 1.59 -1.96
C GLU A 146 -5.26 2.00 -2.99
N LYS A 147 -6.37 2.56 -2.55
CA LYS A 147 -7.48 2.97 -3.43
C LYS A 147 -7.02 3.92 -4.52
N TYR A 148 -6.23 4.92 -4.20
CA TYR A 148 -5.79 5.92 -5.18
C TYR A 148 -4.37 5.72 -5.71
N ASN A 149 -3.69 4.64 -5.35
CA ASN A 149 -2.30 4.41 -5.76
C ASN A 149 -2.10 3.05 -6.45
N ALA A 150 -2.62 1.95 -5.91
CA ALA A 150 -2.26 0.61 -6.32
C ALA A 150 -3.45 -0.36 -6.40
N PRO A 151 -4.49 -0.10 -7.21
CA PRO A 151 -5.65 -0.99 -7.31
C PRO A 151 -5.26 -2.36 -7.90
N LEU A 152 -5.79 -3.45 -7.32
CA LEU A 152 -5.67 -4.83 -7.81
C LEU A 152 -4.21 -5.33 -7.95
N GLY A 153 -3.27 -4.79 -7.14
CA GLY A 153 -1.86 -5.20 -7.20
C GLY A 153 -1.07 -4.57 -8.35
N VAL A 154 -1.61 -3.55 -9.00
CA VAL A 154 -0.87 -2.75 -9.96
C VAL A 154 -0.22 -1.57 -9.23
N GLY A 155 1.09 -1.56 -9.15
CA GLY A 155 1.84 -0.46 -8.55
C GLY A 155 2.50 0.44 -9.58
N TRP A 156 3.26 1.43 -9.10
CA TRP A 156 4.15 2.26 -9.92
C TRP A 156 3.44 3.18 -10.92
N MET A 157 2.20 3.57 -10.66
CA MET A 157 1.54 4.66 -11.41
C MET A 157 1.97 6.03 -10.87
N VAL A 158 3.27 6.21 -10.68
CA VAL A 158 3.91 7.35 -10.02
C VAL A 158 4.94 8.01 -10.93
N ASN A 159 5.29 9.26 -10.64
CA ASN A 159 6.35 9.95 -11.35
C ASN A 159 7.68 9.19 -11.20
N PRO A 160 8.42 8.97 -12.29
CA PRO A 160 9.73 8.34 -12.23
C PRO A 160 10.73 9.20 -11.43
N ASN A 161 11.74 8.56 -10.89
CA ASN A 161 12.83 9.09 -10.06
C ASN A 161 12.43 9.58 -8.65
N TYR A 162 11.28 10.28 -8.53
CA TYR A 162 10.81 10.78 -7.21
C TYR A 162 9.87 9.82 -6.53
N HIS A 163 9.21 8.95 -7.30
CA HIS A 163 8.11 8.08 -6.88
C HIS A 163 7.01 8.83 -6.13
N TYR A 164 6.78 10.09 -6.49
CA TYR A 164 5.80 10.96 -5.84
C TYR A 164 4.88 11.63 -6.84
N GLY A 165 3.59 11.47 -6.61
CA GLY A 165 2.54 11.99 -7.50
C GLY A 165 2.20 11.04 -8.66
N PRO A 166 1.00 11.23 -9.24
CA PRO A 166 0.46 10.31 -10.24
C PRO A 166 1.14 10.46 -11.60
N ASN A 167 1.49 9.33 -12.21
CA ASN A 167 1.93 9.26 -13.59
C ASN A 167 1.70 7.84 -14.15
N VAL A 168 0.99 7.73 -15.26
CA VAL A 168 0.70 6.42 -15.88
C VAL A 168 1.65 6.11 -17.04
N ASP A 169 2.23 7.10 -17.66
CA ASP A 169 3.14 6.93 -18.81
C ASP A 169 4.64 7.08 -18.43
N GLY A 170 4.94 7.37 -17.16
CA GLY A 170 6.31 7.41 -16.66
C GLY A 170 6.96 6.04 -16.63
N TYR A 171 8.25 6.00 -16.84
CA TYR A 171 9.07 4.81 -16.60
C TYR A 171 10.39 5.19 -15.98
N GLU A 172 10.90 4.32 -15.14
CA GLU A 172 12.25 4.40 -14.63
C GLU A 172 13.22 3.80 -15.62
N TYR A 173 14.25 4.52 -15.96
CA TYR A 173 15.37 4.05 -16.80
C TYR A 173 15.01 3.57 -18.21
N SER A 174 13.84 2.94 -18.41
CA SER A 174 13.37 2.44 -19.70
C SER A 174 11.86 2.17 -19.65
N ARG A 175 11.25 2.01 -20.86
CA ARG A 175 9.83 1.60 -20.95
C ARG A 175 9.52 0.26 -20.24
N TRP A 176 10.51 -0.53 -19.92
CA TRP A 176 10.38 -1.77 -19.16
C TRP A 176 10.15 -1.52 -17.67
N GLY A 177 10.50 -0.35 -17.16
CA GLY A 177 10.18 0.08 -15.81
C GLY A 177 8.73 0.52 -15.59
N CYS A 178 7.87 0.41 -16.59
CA CYS A 178 6.45 0.69 -16.48
C CYS A 178 5.73 -0.57 -15.97
N TYR A 179 5.67 -0.75 -14.68
CA TYR A 179 5.27 -2.01 -14.02
C TYR A 179 3.77 -2.33 -14.16
N HIS A 180 2.91 -1.35 -14.40
CA HIS A 180 1.48 -1.58 -14.60
C HIS A 180 1.12 -2.10 -15.98
N ARG A 181 2.01 -1.97 -16.99
CA ARG A 181 1.83 -2.43 -18.38
C ARG A 181 0.46 -2.06 -18.97
N ALA A 182 -0.03 -0.87 -18.71
CA ALA A 182 -1.26 -0.39 -19.34
C ALA A 182 -1.08 -0.23 -20.83
N SER A 183 -1.78 -1.09 -21.61
CA SER A 183 -1.83 -1.07 -23.06
C SER A 183 -3.22 -0.63 -23.55
N PHE A 184 -3.44 -0.65 -24.86
CA PHE A 184 -4.78 -0.45 -25.42
C PHE A 184 -5.74 -1.60 -25.03
N ASP A 185 -5.22 -2.82 -24.88
CA ASP A 185 -6.03 -4.02 -24.67
C ASP A 185 -6.31 -4.30 -23.19
N GLY A 186 -5.36 -3.97 -22.30
CA GLY A 186 -5.46 -4.33 -20.90
C GLY A 186 -4.39 -3.68 -20.03
N ILE A 187 -4.31 -4.16 -18.79
CA ILE A 187 -3.40 -3.71 -17.75
C ILE A 187 -2.89 -4.89 -16.93
N GLY A 188 -1.75 -4.73 -16.30
CA GLY A 188 -1.09 -5.77 -15.50
C GLY A 188 0.00 -6.51 -16.27
N ILE A 189 0.74 -7.35 -15.59
CA ILE A 189 1.84 -8.12 -16.16
C ILE A 189 1.48 -9.60 -16.12
N ASP A 190 1.61 -10.28 -17.24
CA ASP A 190 1.46 -11.74 -17.26
C ASP A 190 2.70 -12.41 -16.66
N ARG A 191 2.56 -12.84 -15.41
CA ARG A 191 3.54 -13.59 -14.64
C ARG A 191 3.13 -15.06 -14.45
N SER A 192 2.05 -15.47 -15.13
CA SER A 192 1.59 -16.86 -15.21
C SER A 192 2.47 -17.71 -16.14
N PRO A 193 2.22 -19.03 -16.27
CA PRO A 193 2.93 -19.90 -17.21
C PRO A 193 2.85 -19.45 -18.68
N THR A 194 1.87 -18.65 -19.05
CA THR A 194 1.76 -18.09 -20.42
C THR A 194 2.62 -16.85 -20.64
N GLY A 195 3.11 -16.24 -19.56
CA GLY A 195 3.97 -15.06 -19.59
C GLY A 195 5.39 -15.34 -19.12
N SER A 196 5.82 -14.68 -18.02
CA SER A 196 7.17 -14.82 -17.49
C SER A 196 7.39 -16.05 -16.62
N ASP A 197 6.32 -16.76 -16.27
CA ASP A 197 6.33 -17.95 -15.41
C ASP A 197 6.87 -17.71 -13.99
N TYR A 198 6.78 -16.48 -13.51
CA TYR A 198 7.23 -16.10 -12.17
C TYR A 198 6.48 -16.87 -11.06
N CYS A 199 5.22 -17.28 -11.33
CA CYS A 199 4.42 -18.05 -10.38
C CYS A 199 5.13 -19.33 -9.93
N HIS A 200 5.89 -20.00 -10.79
CA HIS A 200 6.61 -21.24 -10.46
C HIS A 200 7.80 -21.07 -9.50
N GLN A 201 8.13 -19.84 -9.12
CA GLN A 201 9.12 -19.60 -8.07
C GLN A 201 8.55 -19.80 -6.65
N TYR A 202 7.24 -19.90 -6.53
CA TYR A 202 6.56 -20.19 -5.26
C TYR A 202 6.44 -21.70 -4.98
N ALA A 203 6.12 -22.04 -3.74
CA ALA A 203 5.71 -23.40 -3.40
C ALA A 203 4.51 -23.83 -4.28
N PRO A 204 4.35 -25.14 -4.56
CA PRO A 204 3.35 -25.63 -5.53
C PRO A 204 1.94 -25.10 -5.31
N GLU A 205 1.48 -25.02 -4.06
CA GLU A 205 0.14 -24.56 -3.72
C GLU A 205 -0.07 -23.07 -4.08
N LEU A 206 0.92 -22.23 -3.80
CA LEU A 206 0.89 -20.81 -4.17
C LEU A 206 1.08 -20.64 -5.67
N ALA A 207 1.95 -21.41 -6.29
CA ALA A 207 2.19 -21.39 -7.72
C ALA A 207 0.89 -21.68 -8.50
N GLU A 208 0.15 -22.72 -8.10
CA GLU A 208 -1.14 -23.09 -8.70
C GLU A 208 -2.18 -21.97 -8.49
N MET A 209 -2.27 -21.43 -7.26
CA MET A 209 -3.20 -20.36 -6.93
C MET A 209 -2.96 -19.10 -7.76
N TYR A 210 -1.70 -18.67 -7.91
CA TYR A 210 -1.35 -17.45 -8.63
C TYR A 210 -1.37 -17.62 -10.15
N ALA A 211 -1.13 -18.84 -10.66
CA ALA A 211 -1.11 -19.11 -12.09
C ALA A 211 -2.49 -19.04 -12.75
N ASN A 212 -3.56 -19.21 -11.99
CA ASN A 212 -4.92 -19.25 -12.50
C ASN A 212 -5.71 -18.00 -12.08
N VAL A 213 -6.27 -17.29 -13.06
CA VAL A 213 -7.09 -16.08 -12.85
C VAL A 213 -8.25 -16.30 -11.87
N GLU A 214 -8.88 -17.48 -11.88
CA GLU A 214 -10.03 -17.79 -11.03
C GLU A 214 -9.65 -17.98 -9.55
N THR A 215 -8.43 -18.43 -9.28
CA THR A 215 -7.94 -18.70 -7.90
C THR A 215 -7.02 -17.59 -7.38
N CYS A 216 -6.46 -16.76 -8.27
CA CYS A 216 -5.65 -15.63 -7.89
C CYS A 216 -6.45 -14.65 -7.02
N PRO A 217 -5.93 -14.21 -5.86
CA PRO A 217 -6.54 -13.15 -5.08
C PRO A 217 -6.75 -11.90 -5.93
N GLU A 218 -7.96 -11.31 -5.93
CA GLU A 218 -8.26 -10.15 -6.79
C GLU A 218 -7.34 -8.96 -6.49
N GLU A 219 -6.94 -8.76 -5.25
CA GLU A 219 -6.01 -7.72 -4.85
C GLU A 219 -4.61 -7.85 -5.46
N LEU A 220 -4.27 -9.03 -6.02
CA LEU A 220 -3.02 -9.32 -6.70
C LEU A 220 -3.21 -9.63 -8.19
N LEU A 221 -4.44 -9.53 -8.70
CA LEU A 221 -4.79 -9.97 -10.04
C LEU A 221 -3.91 -9.33 -11.12
N LEU A 222 -3.70 -8.02 -11.05
CA LEU A 222 -2.91 -7.29 -12.06
C LEU A 222 -1.40 -7.39 -11.84
N PHE A 223 -0.98 -7.89 -10.68
CA PHE A 223 0.40 -8.28 -10.50
C PHE A 223 0.73 -9.56 -11.28
N PHE A 224 -0.14 -10.56 -11.23
CA PHE A 224 0.13 -11.87 -11.84
C PHE A 224 -0.40 -12.02 -13.27
N HIS A 225 -1.41 -11.23 -13.67
CA HIS A 225 -2.08 -11.37 -14.96
C HIS A 225 -2.20 -10.06 -15.70
N HIS A 226 -2.05 -10.11 -17.02
CA HIS A 226 -2.44 -9.01 -17.92
C HIS A 226 -3.92 -9.18 -18.29
N MET A 227 -4.76 -8.29 -17.81
CA MET A 227 -6.22 -8.44 -17.90
C MET A 227 -6.85 -7.38 -18.80
N PRO A 228 -7.86 -7.76 -19.60
CA PRO A 228 -8.62 -6.79 -20.38
C PRO A 228 -9.47 -5.89 -19.46
N TYR A 229 -9.65 -4.63 -19.84
CA TYR A 229 -10.37 -3.64 -19.03
C TYR A 229 -11.84 -4.00 -18.76
N ASN A 230 -12.45 -4.81 -19.62
CA ASN A 230 -13.84 -5.26 -19.46
C ASN A 230 -13.97 -6.60 -18.71
N TYR A 231 -12.88 -7.16 -18.20
CA TYR A 231 -12.97 -8.33 -17.32
C TYR A 231 -13.79 -7.97 -16.08
N VAL A 232 -14.71 -8.85 -15.72
CA VAL A 232 -15.64 -8.65 -14.60
C VAL A 232 -15.08 -9.31 -13.35
N LEU A 233 -14.85 -8.50 -12.32
CA LEU A 233 -14.39 -8.94 -11.00
C LEU A 233 -15.53 -9.63 -10.22
N LYS A 234 -15.19 -10.30 -9.13
CA LYS A 234 -16.15 -10.92 -8.19
C LYS A 234 -17.20 -9.93 -7.66
N SER A 235 -16.84 -8.65 -7.59
CA SER A 235 -17.76 -7.57 -7.23
C SER A 235 -18.82 -7.25 -8.29
N GLY A 236 -18.74 -7.82 -9.48
CA GLY A 236 -19.58 -7.50 -10.63
C GLY A 236 -19.15 -6.25 -11.41
N LYS A 237 -18.09 -5.56 -10.98
CA LYS A 237 -17.52 -4.40 -11.67
C LYS A 237 -16.49 -4.85 -12.72
N THR A 238 -16.36 -4.10 -13.82
CA THR A 238 -15.21 -4.29 -14.70
C THR A 238 -13.93 -3.76 -14.03
N ILE A 239 -12.77 -4.24 -14.48
CA ILE A 239 -11.48 -3.69 -14.03
C ILE A 239 -11.42 -2.18 -14.21
N LEU A 240 -11.86 -1.68 -15.38
CA LEU A 240 -11.88 -0.23 -15.63
C LEU A 240 -12.76 0.53 -14.63
N GLN A 241 -13.99 0.01 -14.37
CA GLN A 241 -14.88 0.62 -13.39
C GLN A 241 -14.31 0.55 -11.97
N HIS A 242 -13.64 -0.54 -11.62
CA HIS A 242 -12.95 -0.66 -10.32
C HIS A 242 -11.86 0.40 -10.16
N ILE A 243 -11.04 0.63 -11.21
CA ILE A 243 -10.03 1.70 -11.19
C ILE A 243 -10.69 3.07 -10.95
N TYR A 244 -11.78 3.38 -11.65
CA TYR A 244 -12.51 4.63 -11.44
C TYR A 244 -13.02 4.75 -10.00
N ASP A 245 -13.73 3.73 -9.54
CA ASP A 245 -14.35 3.73 -8.22
C ASP A 245 -13.32 3.91 -7.10
N THR A 246 -12.22 3.15 -7.13
CA THR A 246 -11.22 3.22 -6.07
C THR A 246 -10.54 4.59 -6.00
N HIS A 247 -10.32 5.24 -7.14
CA HIS A 247 -9.76 6.59 -7.15
C HIS A 247 -10.76 7.65 -6.64
N PHE A 248 -12.04 7.53 -6.97
CA PHE A 248 -13.07 8.41 -6.38
C PHE A 248 -13.18 8.18 -4.86
N GLU A 249 -13.32 6.94 -4.44
CA GLU A 249 -13.42 6.58 -3.02
C GLU A 249 -12.18 7.00 -2.21
N GLY A 250 -10.98 6.82 -2.76
CA GLY A 250 -9.74 7.22 -2.10
C GLY A 250 -9.63 8.73 -1.90
N ALA A 251 -10.07 9.53 -2.89
CA ALA A 251 -10.13 10.98 -2.77
C ALA A 251 -11.17 11.43 -1.73
N GLU A 252 -12.33 10.77 -1.67
CA GLU A 252 -13.37 11.02 -0.66
C GLU A 252 -12.87 10.65 0.75
N ASP A 253 -12.17 9.52 0.89
CA ASP A 253 -11.57 9.12 2.16
C ASP A 253 -10.54 10.14 2.66
N ALA A 254 -9.66 10.63 1.78
CA ALA A 254 -8.69 11.67 2.13
C ALA A 254 -9.38 13.00 2.54
N ALA A 255 -10.46 13.36 1.87
CA ALA A 255 -11.27 14.53 2.25
C ALA A 255 -11.90 14.34 3.63
N ARG A 256 -12.44 13.16 3.91
CA ARG A 256 -13.01 12.82 5.23
C ARG A 256 -11.96 12.89 6.33
N PHE A 257 -10.74 12.40 6.10
CA PHE A 257 -9.64 12.51 7.07
C PHE A 257 -9.36 13.96 7.44
N TYR A 258 -9.30 14.85 6.44
CA TYR A 258 -9.13 16.28 6.67
C TYR A 258 -10.26 16.84 7.54
N ASP A 259 -11.51 16.60 7.14
CA ASP A 259 -12.69 17.11 7.85
C ASP A 259 -12.73 16.66 9.32
N GLU A 260 -12.27 15.44 9.60
CA GLU A 260 -12.18 14.90 10.94
C GLU A 260 -11.03 15.51 11.76
N VAL A 261 -9.85 15.69 11.16
CA VAL A 261 -8.71 16.34 11.83
C VAL A 261 -9.05 17.77 12.21
N VAL A 262 -9.81 18.50 11.40
CA VAL A 262 -10.27 19.87 11.72
C VAL A 262 -11.05 19.91 13.02
N THR A 263 -11.80 18.87 13.36
CA THR A 263 -12.53 18.79 14.64
C THR A 263 -11.64 18.70 15.88
N LEU A 264 -10.37 18.31 15.70
CA LEU A 264 -9.42 18.15 16.80
C LEU A 264 -8.77 19.45 17.26
N LYS A 265 -9.03 20.58 16.60
CA LYS A 265 -8.45 21.88 16.95
C LYS A 265 -8.51 22.23 18.43
N PRO A 266 -9.63 22.02 19.16
CA PRO A 266 -9.69 22.38 20.58
C PRO A 266 -8.94 21.41 21.51
N TYR A 267 -8.47 20.28 21.00
CA TYR A 267 -7.92 19.17 21.81
C TYR A 267 -6.42 18.98 21.62
N LEU A 268 -5.80 19.66 20.66
CA LEU A 268 -4.38 19.54 20.34
C LEU A 268 -3.60 20.81 20.67
N ASP A 269 -2.31 20.66 20.88
CA ASP A 269 -1.41 21.79 20.89
C ASP A 269 -1.54 22.57 19.57
N PRO A 270 -1.60 23.92 19.60
CA PRO A 270 -1.83 24.73 18.41
C PRO A 270 -0.81 24.51 17.29
N ALA A 271 0.47 24.27 17.63
CA ALA A 271 1.52 24.03 16.63
C ALA A 271 1.38 22.64 16.00
N VAL A 272 1.08 21.62 16.80
CA VAL A 272 0.79 20.27 16.32
C VAL A 272 -0.45 20.28 15.41
N TYR A 273 -1.53 20.94 15.86
CA TYR A 273 -2.74 21.05 15.05
C TYR A 273 -2.47 21.69 13.69
N ALA A 274 -1.74 22.82 13.67
CA ALA A 274 -1.43 23.53 12.42
C ALA A 274 -0.64 22.65 11.43
N ARG A 275 0.31 21.85 11.91
CA ARG A 275 1.05 20.90 11.05
C ARG A 275 0.16 19.80 10.53
N LEU A 276 -0.66 19.17 11.38
CA LEU A 276 -1.61 18.13 10.96
C LEU A 276 -2.61 18.68 9.95
N GLU A 277 -3.25 19.82 10.22
CA GLU A 277 -4.19 20.45 9.30
C GLU A 277 -3.56 20.67 7.91
N ALA A 278 -2.35 21.24 7.86
CA ALA A 278 -1.65 21.47 6.60
C ALA A 278 -1.35 20.18 5.83
N ARG A 279 -0.95 19.11 6.54
CA ARG A 279 -0.66 17.80 5.91
C ARG A 279 -1.92 17.12 5.38
N PHE A 280 -3.01 17.14 6.14
CA PHE A 280 -4.27 16.55 5.68
C PHE A 280 -4.94 17.38 4.56
N ALA A 281 -4.81 18.72 4.58
CA ALA A 281 -5.24 19.56 3.46
C ALA A 281 -4.47 19.20 2.18
N HIS A 282 -3.15 19.07 2.28
CA HIS A 282 -2.32 18.61 1.16
C HIS A 282 -2.72 17.21 0.66
N GLN A 283 -2.93 16.24 1.55
CA GLN A 283 -3.37 14.90 1.17
C GLN A 283 -4.71 14.92 0.44
N LYS A 284 -5.67 15.69 0.92
CA LYS A 284 -6.99 15.88 0.28
C LYS A 284 -6.86 16.40 -1.16
N GLU A 285 -6.06 17.44 -1.37
CA GLU A 285 -5.82 18.00 -2.69
C GLU A 285 -5.10 17.02 -3.62
N HIS A 286 -4.05 16.40 -3.11
CA HIS A 286 -3.22 15.49 -3.89
C HIS A 286 -3.95 14.16 -4.24
N ALA A 287 -4.81 13.65 -3.35
CA ALA A 287 -5.66 12.50 -3.68
C ALA A 287 -6.66 12.81 -4.81
N CYS A 288 -7.15 14.05 -4.91
CA CYS A 288 -7.93 14.51 -6.06
C CYS A 288 -7.09 14.55 -7.33
N GLU A 289 -5.84 15.00 -7.27
CA GLU A 289 -4.92 14.96 -8.41
C GLU A 289 -4.70 13.52 -8.90
N TRP A 290 -4.46 12.58 -7.98
CA TRP A 290 -4.35 11.16 -8.30
C TRP A 290 -5.59 10.64 -9.03
N ARG A 291 -6.78 10.89 -8.47
CA ARG A 291 -8.06 10.54 -9.09
C ARG A 291 -8.17 11.08 -10.52
N ASP A 292 -7.89 12.37 -10.69
CA ASP A 292 -8.12 13.07 -11.94
C ASP A 292 -7.13 12.60 -13.02
N VAL A 293 -5.85 12.48 -12.69
CA VAL A 293 -4.82 12.01 -13.63
C VAL A 293 -5.05 10.57 -14.06
N ILE A 294 -5.26 9.67 -13.11
CA ILE A 294 -5.40 8.23 -13.39
C ILE A 294 -6.70 7.95 -14.14
N ASN A 295 -7.83 8.48 -13.67
CA ASN A 295 -9.12 8.25 -14.32
C ASN A 295 -9.16 8.86 -15.73
N THR A 296 -8.59 10.05 -15.95
CA THR A 296 -8.47 10.67 -17.26
C THR A 296 -7.64 9.81 -18.21
N TYR A 297 -6.49 9.30 -17.73
CA TYR A 297 -5.65 8.43 -18.56
C TYR A 297 -6.41 7.22 -19.09
N PHE A 298 -7.09 6.46 -18.21
CA PHE A 298 -7.81 5.27 -18.62
C PHE A 298 -9.05 5.58 -19.46
N TYR A 299 -9.74 6.70 -19.19
CA TYR A 299 -10.82 7.17 -20.02
C TYR A 299 -10.36 7.48 -21.46
N ARG A 300 -9.26 8.23 -21.61
CA ARG A 300 -8.69 8.54 -22.94
C ARG A 300 -8.21 7.28 -23.65
N LYS A 301 -7.70 6.31 -22.93
CA LYS A 301 -7.23 5.05 -23.51
C LYS A 301 -8.38 4.18 -24.05
N LYS A 302 -9.54 4.16 -23.41
CA LYS A 302 -10.64 3.26 -23.76
C LYS A 302 -11.89 3.96 -24.27
N GLY A 303 -12.09 5.23 -24.00
CA GLY A 303 -13.32 5.95 -24.35
C GLY A 303 -14.57 5.48 -23.60
N ILE A 304 -14.40 4.70 -22.52
CA ILE A 304 -15.49 4.19 -21.69
C ILE A 304 -15.58 5.05 -20.44
N GLY A 305 -16.70 5.77 -20.28
CA GLY A 305 -16.94 6.62 -19.12
C GLY A 305 -17.27 5.84 -17.85
N ASP A 306 -17.34 6.57 -16.74
CA ASP A 306 -17.74 6.04 -15.46
C ASP A 306 -19.23 5.59 -15.48
N ALA A 307 -19.50 4.39 -14.99
CA ALA A 307 -20.87 3.83 -14.97
C ALA A 307 -21.81 4.61 -14.05
N HIS A 308 -21.29 5.36 -13.08
CA HIS A 308 -22.08 6.19 -12.18
C HIS A 308 -22.26 7.63 -12.67
N GLY A 309 -21.73 7.97 -13.86
CA GLY A 309 -21.85 9.29 -14.44
C GLY A 309 -21.07 10.40 -13.72
N ARG A 310 -20.09 10.03 -12.87
CA ARG A 310 -19.21 11.00 -12.22
C ARG A 310 -18.29 11.63 -13.27
N LYS A 311 -18.00 12.91 -13.09
CA LYS A 311 -17.12 13.63 -14.00
C LYS A 311 -15.70 13.05 -13.91
N ILE A 312 -15.20 12.54 -15.02
CA ILE A 312 -13.78 12.27 -15.21
C ILE A 312 -13.16 13.55 -15.78
N TYR A 313 -12.06 13.98 -15.18
CA TYR A 313 -11.35 15.18 -15.63
C TYR A 313 -10.78 14.94 -17.04
N GLU A 314 -10.97 15.91 -17.93
CA GLU A 314 -10.50 15.91 -19.32
C GLU A 314 -9.34 16.87 -19.53
#